data_c7bb526c6a536db4dc2bd8fd3220f95c
#
_entry.id   c7bb526c6a536db4dc2bd8fd3220f95c
#
_cell.length_a   1.000
_cell.length_b   1.000
_cell.length_c   1.000
_cell.angle_alpha   90.00
_cell.angle_beta   90.00
_cell.angle_gamma   90.00
#
_symmetry.space_group_name_H-M   'P 1'
#
loop_
_entity.id
_entity.type
_entity.pdbx_description
1 polymer ?
#
loop_
_entity_poly.entity_id
_entity_poly.type
_entity_poly.pdbx_seq_one_letter_code
_entity_poly.pdbx_strand_id
1 'polypeptide(L)'
;MDIIQNYETPETSKELSLVYLAKPIYGGWVTFTVHLIKKFNYRLYKVGKRTEKKLRPYGYDIDYQNLCLEDLLKLPNLFITAVDKHYWSILPHLPSTTQIVIHDPTELKTSKTNPNPLVQDYQLLTQFKVYTIRETVQKYLLDNFQIPSTFKVHPFYQYECNKESYECQAVTISRIDFDKNTDLILRANQLIKDPKKRVHIFGAENRIYVHHKLGELDFYNYWKGKFDKSYPLTHENKDILQNTKYVVDMSIIKNDGGGTQYTFLEAIYQGCVLILHREWIKQGTLFKEGINCLAADSPEELAKLLSDERDITSLIHESQKLLKPHIQVKW
;
A
#
# COMPACT_ATOMS: atom_id res chain seq x y z
N MET A 1 19.48 48.33 -11.18
CA MET A 1 18.44 47.94 -10.21
C MET A 1 18.60 46.45 -9.98
N ASP A 2 19.38 46.08 -8.98
CA ASP A 2 19.73 44.71 -8.69
C ASP A 2 18.60 44.06 -7.88
N ILE A 3 17.99 43.05 -8.46
CA ILE A 3 16.98 42.20 -7.79
C ILE A 3 17.77 41.25 -6.86
N ILE A 4 17.84 41.61 -5.58
CA ILE A 4 18.35 40.73 -4.52
C ILE A 4 17.31 39.61 -4.40
N GLN A 5 17.59 38.45 -5.00
CA GLN A 5 16.90 37.22 -4.68
C GLN A 5 17.32 36.79 -3.27
N ASN A 6 16.44 37.00 -2.31
CA ASN A 6 16.56 36.37 -0.99
C ASN A 6 16.42 34.87 -1.17
N TYR A 7 17.55 34.17 -1.22
CA TYR A 7 17.58 32.75 -0.97
C TYR A 7 17.28 32.53 0.51
N GLU A 8 16.04 32.24 0.84
CA GLU A 8 15.73 31.61 2.14
C GLU A 8 16.58 30.33 2.23
N THR A 9 17.55 30.33 3.12
CA THR A 9 18.26 29.12 3.53
C THR A 9 17.20 28.12 3.98
N PRO A 10 17.15 26.90 3.39
CA PRO A 10 16.20 25.90 3.84
C PRO A 10 16.47 25.67 5.33
N GLU A 11 15.46 25.89 6.18
CA GLU A 11 15.49 25.38 7.55
C GLU A 11 16.01 23.96 7.47
N THR A 12 17.11 23.67 8.15
CA THR A 12 17.68 22.34 8.25
C THR A 12 16.60 21.44 8.85
N SER A 13 15.83 20.79 8.00
CA SER A 13 14.85 19.82 8.43
C SER A 13 15.63 18.78 9.23
N LYS A 14 15.36 18.71 10.54
CA LYS A 14 16.03 17.74 11.41
C LYS A 14 15.83 16.37 10.80
N GLU A 15 16.92 15.75 10.35
CA GLU A 15 16.91 14.45 9.69
C GLU A 15 16.13 13.44 10.55
N LEU A 16 15.11 12.81 9.99
CA LEU A 16 14.34 11.80 10.70
C LEU A 16 15.11 10.48 10.71
N SER A 17 15.12 9.80 11.84
CA SER A 17 15.61 8.44 11.97
C SER A 17 14.42 7.49 11.75
N LEU A 18 14.27 6.95 10.54
CA LEU A 18 13.18 6.03 10.24
C LEU A 18 13.44 4.67 10.86
N VAL A 19 12.45 4.14 11.57
CA VAL A 19 12.54 2.83 12.23
C VAL A 19 11.37 1.96 11.82
N TYR A 20 11.66 0.73 11.40
CA TYR A 20 10.64 -0.26 11.07
C TYR A 20 10.57 -1.32 12.15
N LEU A 21 9.51 -1.30 12.95
CA LEU A 21 9.26 -2.21 14.06
C LEU A 21 8.20 -3.26 13.70
N ALA A 22 8.40 -3.94 12.58
CA ALA A 22 7.47 -4.96 12.14
C ALA A 22 8.18 -6.15 11.47
N LYS A 23 7.52 -7.31 11.46
CA LYS A 23 8.04 -8.53 10.83
C LYS A 23 7.85 -8.63 9.33
N PRO A 24 6.73 -8.15 8.73
CA PRO A 24 6.54 -8.25 7.29
C PRO A 24 7.72 -7.64 6.52
N ILE A 25 8.17 -8.35 5.48
CA ILE A 25 9.28 -7.94 4.61
C ILE A 25 8.79 -7.47 3.24
N TYR A 26 7.49 -7.50 3.01
CA TYR A 26 6.77 -7.01 1.84
C TYR A 26 5.35 -6.61 2.25
N GLY A 27 4.64 -5.93 1.35
CA GLY A 27 3.30 -5.42 1.59
C GLY A 27 3.28 -3.91 1.87
N GLY A 28 2.09 -3.36 2.11
CA GLY A 28 1.86 -1.92 2.18
C GLY A 28 2.75 -1.16 3.17
N TRP A 29 3.08 -1.75 4.32
CA TRP A 29 3.94 -1.12 5.34
C TRP A 29 5.38 -0.96 4.86
N VAL A 30 5.91 -1.99 4.19
CA VAL A 30 7.25 -1.93 3.59
C VAL A 30 7.25 -0.92 2.46
N THR A 31 6.25 -0.96 1.57
CA THR A 31 6.12 -0.01 0.46
C THR A 31 6.08 1.44 0.95
N PHE A 32 5.29 1.72 2.01
CA PHE A 32 5.27 3.03 2.66
C PHE A 32 6.66 3.47 3.13
N THR A 33 7.35 2.60 3.84
CA THR A 33 8.70 2.87 4.37
C THR A 33 9.67 3.17 3.24
N VAL A 34 9.60 2.40 2.16
CA VAL A 34 10.47 2.57 0.99
C VAL A 34 10.21 3.88 0.27
N HIS A 35 8.94 4.26 0.07
CA HIS A 35 8.60 5.55 -0.53
C HIS A 35 9.11 6.73 0.30
N LEU A 36 9.06 6.64 1.64
CA LEU A 36 9.68 7.65 2.51
C LEU A 36 11.18 7.75 2.30
N ILE A 37 11.89 6.62 2.32
CA ILE A 37 13.34 6.58 2.15
C ILE A 37 13.75 7.19 0.82
N LYS A 38 13.16 6.70 -0.27
CA LYS A 38 13.52 7.13 -1.63
C LYS A 38 13.15 8.61 -1.88
N LYS A 39 12.02 9.07 -1.33
CA LYS A 39 11.55 10.44 -1.54
C LYS A 39 12.35 11.48 -0.78
N PHE A 40 12.76 11.17 0.45
CA PHE A 40 13.39 12.13 1.36
C PHE A 40 14.85 11.80 1.70
N ASN A 41 15.38 10.72 1.15
CA ASN A 41 16.74 10.22 1.41
C ASN A 41 17.02 9.97 2.92
N TYR A 42 16.02 9.43 3.64
CA TYR A 42 16.16 9.13 5.06
C TYR A 42 16.90 7.80 5.28
N ARG A 43 17.59 7.70 6.42
CA ARG A 43 18.21 6.45 6.86
C ARG A 43 17.17 5.54 7.52
N LEU A 44 17.25 4.24 7.21
CA LEU A 44 16.39 3.22 7.79
C LEU A 44 17.13 2.42 8.84
N TYR A 45 16.45 2.22 9.96
CA TYR A 45 16.89 1.36 11.05
C TYR A 45 15.86 0.26 11.32
N LYS A 46 16.35 -0.88 11.77
CA LYS A 46 15.56 -1.99 12.24
C LYS A 46 16.10 -2.46 13.57
N VAL A 47 15.20 -2.88 14.48
CA VAL A 47 15.61 -3.49 15.73
C VAL A 47 15.58 -4.99 15.57
N GLY A 48 16.74 -5.64 15.66
CA GLY A 48 16.86 -7.06 15.71
C GLY A 48 16.78 -7.57 17.15
N LYS A 49 16.08 -8.66 17.38
CA LYS A 49 16.29 -9.43 18.61
C LYS A 49 17.65 -10.09 18.50
N ARG A 50 18.45 -10.07 19.58
CA ARG A 50 19.78 -10.75 19.62
C ARG A 50 19.76 -12.21 19.17
N THR A 51 18.58 -12.84 19.19
CA THR A 51 18.35 -14.23 18.79
C THR A 51 17.97 -14.41 17.32
N GLU A 52 17.64 -13.35 16.59
CA GLU A 52 17.28 -13.44 15.18
C GLU A 52 18.55 -13.47 14.33
N LYS A 53 18.99 -14.68 13.99
CA LYS A 53 20.23 -14.92 13.20
C LYS A 53 20.19 -14.34 11.79
N LYS A 54 18.99 -14.05 11.24
CA LYS A 54 18.82 -13.45 9.91
C LYS A 54 17.64 -12.48 9.94
N LEU A 55 17.93 -11.21 9.78
CA LEU A 55 16.92 -10.23 9.44
C LEU A 55 16.64 -10.34 7.95
N ARG A 56 15.36 -10.39 7.59
CA ARG A 56 14.95 -10.47 6.20
C ARG A 56 15.04 -9.08 5.59
N PRO A 57 15.60 -8.92 4.38
CA PRO A 57 15.71 -7.61 3.73
C PRO A 57 14.32 -7.06 3.41
N TYR A 58 14.20 -5.73 3.45
CA TYR A 58 13.10 -5.03 2.81
C TYR A 58 13.41 -4.93 1.35
N GLY A 59 12.64 -5.38 0.43
CA GLY A 59 12.87 -5.17 -0.97
C GLY A 59 14.36 -5.07 -1.37
N TYR A 60 14.65 -4.99 -2.63
CA TYR A 60 16.02 -5.25 -3.11
C TYR A 60 17.01 -4.08 -2.98
N ASP A 61 16.55 -2.86 -2.85
CA ASP A 61 17.41 -1.68 -3.00
C ASP A 61 17.39 -0.78 -1.75
N ILE A 62 17.15 -1.37 -0.57
CA ILE A 62 17.11 -0.60 0.66
C ILE A 62 18.09 -1.14 1.66
N ASP A 63 19.10 -0.31 1.90
CA ASP A 63 19.99 -0.52 3.01
C ASP A 63 19.30 -0.12 4.31
N TYR A 64 19.49 -0.93 5.33
CA TYR A 64 19.08 -0.60 6.68
C TYR A 64 20.15 -1.03 7.68
N GLN A 65 20.22 -0.31 8.78
CA GLN A 65 21.11 -0.62 9.87
C GLN A 65 20.34 -1.34 10.99
N ASN A 66 20.84 -2.47 11.43
CA ASN A 66 20.32 -3.15 12.61
C ASN A 66 20.90 -2.52 13.88
N LEU A 67 20.01 -2.24 14.83
CA LEU A 67 20.36 -1.69 16.12
C LEU A 67 19.86 -2.61 17.26
N CYS A 68 20.55 -2.56 18.39
CA CYS A 68 19.96 -2.97 19.66
C CYS A 68 19.05 -1.86 20.19
N LEU A 69 18.24 -2.16 21.21
CA LEU A 69 17.32 -1.18 21.78
C LEU A 69 18.06 0.05 22.35
N GLU A 70 19.18 -0.19 23.03
CA GLU A 70 19.99 0.88 23.64
C GLU A 70 20.53 1.86 22.61
N ASP A 71 20.89 1.39 21.41
CA ASP A 71 21.37 2.25 20.34
C ASP A 71 20.21 2.96 19.62
N LEU A 72 19.06 2.30 19.48
CA LEU A 72 17.85 2.93 18.97
C LEU A 72 17.48 4.16 19.80
N LEU A 73 17.52 4.04 21.13
CA LEU A 73 17.14 5.12 22.05
C LEU A 73 18.08 6.34 22.01
N LYS A 74 19.27 6.20 21.43
CA LYS A 74 20.21 7.30 21.21
C LYS A 74 19.97 8.09 19.92
N LEU A 75 19.14 7.55 19.01
CA LEU A 75 18.86 8.21 17.73
C LEU A 75 17.99 9.45 17.94
N PRO A 76 18.28 10.54 17.24
CA PRO A 76 17.42 11.72 17.25
C PRO A 76 16.19 11.51 16.38
N ASN A 77 15.12 12.25 16.69
CA ASN A 77 13.93 12.38 15.84
C ASN A 77 13.38 11.03 15.32
N LEU A 78 13.12 10.12 16.24
CA LEU A 78 12.60 8.79 15.91
C LEU A 78 11.24 8.88 15.18
N PHE A 79 11.16 8.19 14.05
CA PHE A 79 9.95 8.06 13.26
C PHE A 79 9.69 6.59 12.97
N ILE A 80 8.71 6.00 13.64
CA ILE A 80 8.33 4.60 13.48
C ILE A 80 7.40 4.48 12.29
N THR A 81 7.89 3.88 11.21
CA THR A 81 7.14 3.76 9.95
C THR A 81 6.08 2.67 9.97
N ALA A 82 6.24 1.68 10.82
CA ALA A 82 5.26 0.64 11.11
C ALA A 82 5.62 -0.05 12.43
N VAL A 83 4.62 -0.52 13.15
CA VAL A 83 4.78 -1.32 14.37
C VAL A 83 3.81 -2.49 14.36
N ASP A 84 4.31 -3.71 14.57
CA ASP A 84 3.47 -4.89 14.76
C ASP A 84 3.48 -5.37 16.22
N LYS A 85 2.58 -6.31 16.51
CA LYS A 85 2.43 -6.90 17.85
C LYS A 85 3.70 -7.45 18.47
N HIS A 86 4.68 -7.85 17.66
CA HIS A 86 5.92 -8.47 18.16
C HIS A 86 6.92 -7.43 18.68
N TYR A 87 6.73 -6.17 18.32
CA TYR A 87 7.57 -5.05 18.72
C TYR A 87 6.87 -4.08 19.67
N TRP A 88 5.60 -4.35 20.03
CA TRP A 88 4.82 -3.47 20.87
C TRP A 88 5.48 -3.20 22.24
N SER A 89 6.16 -4.20 22.79
CA SER A 89 6.92 -4.08 24.04
C SER A 89 8.09 -3.10 24.00
N ILE A 90 8.48 -2.61 22.83
CA ILE A 90 9.51 -1.57 22.67
C ILE A 90 8.94 -0.18 22.94
N LEU A 91 7.68 0.06 22.62
CA LEU A 91 7.06 1.38 22.69
C LEU A 91 7.19 2.08 24.05
N PRO A 92 7.01 1.41 25.21
CA PRO A 92 7.18 2.06 26.51
C PRO A 92 8.55 2.65 26.77
N HIS A 93 9.57 2.22 26.04
CA HIS A 93 10.94 2.67 26.19
C HIS A 93 11.30 3.85 25.27
N LEU A 94 10.45 4.17 24.30
CA LEU A 94 10.72 5.23 23.33
C LEU A 94 10.49 6.62 23.95
N PRO A 95 11.28 7.63 23.53
CA PRO A 95 11.02 9.01 23.92
C PRO A 95 9.63 9.49 23.51
N SER A 96 8.98 10.33 24.30
CA SER A 96 7.66 10.92 23.98
C SER A 96 7.66 11.79 22.72
N THR A 97 8.83 12.23 22.27
CA THR A 97 9.02 12.96 21.01
C THR A 97 8.93 12.06 19.78
N THR A 98 8.86 10.75 19.96
CA THR A 98 8.76 9.77 18.87
C THR A 98 7.47 9.97 18.08
N GLN A 99 7.59 9.83 16.77
CA GLN A 99 6.46 9.87 15.83
C GLN A 99 6.16 8.44 15.37
N ILE A 100 4.88 8.07 15.29
CA ILE A 100 4.46 6.70 14.95
C ILE A 100 3.38 6.73 13.89
N VAL A 101 3.50 5.88 12.85
CA VAL A 101 2.46 5.66 11.85
C VAL A 101 1.67 4.39 12.17
N ILE A 102 0.34 4.53 12.28
CA ILE A 102 -0.59 3.41 12.39
C ILE A 102 -1.29 3.25 11.04
N HIS A 103 -1.02 2.13 10.39
CA HIS A 103 -1.55 1.82 9.07
C HIS A 103 -2.92 1.17 9.12
N ASP A 104 -3.09 0.21 10.02
CA ASP A 104 -4.30 -0.58 10.14
C ASP A 104 -4.60 -0.87 11.62
N PRO A 105 -5.79 -0.51 12.09
CA PRO A 105 -6.19 -0.80 13.46
C PRO A 105 -6.47 -2.29 13.70
N THR A 106 -6.58 -3.12 12.67
CA THR A 106 -6.91 -4.54 12.83
C THR A 106 -5.85 -5.30 13.62
N GLU A 107 -4.60 -4.89 13.55
CA GLU A 107 -3.53 -5.47 14.37
C GLU A 107 -3.61 -5.07 15.84
N LEU A 108 -4.33 -3.99 16.11
CA LEU A 108 -4.62 -3.53 17.45
C LEU A 108 -5.92 -4.15 18.00
N LYS A 109 -6.74 -4.80 17.17
CA LYS A 109 -7.96 -5.44 17.62
C LYS A 109 -7.65 -6.73 18.37
N THR A 110 -8.05 -6.74 19.62
CA THR A 110 -8.26 -8.00 20.33
C THR A 110 -9.68 -8.48 20.04
N SER A 111 -9.84 -9.67 19.50
CA SER A 111 -11.16 -10.28 19.42
C SER A 111 -11.45 -11.00 20.73
N LYS A 112 -12.75 -11.14 21.11
CA LYS A 112 -13.15 -11.96 22.27
C LYS A 112 -12.70 -13.41 22.15
N THR A 113 -12.57 -13.90 20.89
CA THR A 113 -12.17 -15.26 20.58
C THR A 113 -10.67 -15.46 20.42
N ASN A 114 -9.92 -14.40 20.15
CA ASN A 114 -8.47 -14.43 20.04
C ASN A 114 -7.89 -13.10 20.53
N PRO A 115 -7.84 -12.89 21.85
CA PRO A 115 -7.20 -11.72 22.41
C PRO A 115 -5.71 -11.74 22.06
N ASN A 116 -5.19 -10.63 21.54
CA ASN A 116 -3.77 -10.51 21.28
C ASN A 116 -3.05 -10.13 22.60
N PRO A 117 -2.41 -11.07 23.29
CA PRO A 117 -1.80 -10.80 24.60
C PRO A 117 -0.58 -9.89 24.51
N LEU A 118 -0.09 -9.61 23.29
CA LEU A 118 1.08 -8.75 23.07
C LEU A 118 0.72 -7.28 22.89
N VAL A 119 -0.58 -6.97 22.75
CA VAL A 119 -1.10 -5.61 22.62
C VAL A 119 -1.98 -5.33 23.81
N GLN A 120 -1.38 -4.91 24.91
CA GLN A 120 -2.07 -4.79 26.19
C GLN A 120 -2.53 -3.38 26.52
N ASP A 121 -1.88 -2.35 25.98
CA ASP A 121 -2.19 -0.96 26.33
C ASP A 121 -2.12 -0.04 25.11
N TYR A 122 -3.28 0.24 24.52
CA TYR A 122 -3.39 1.21 23.41
C TYR A 122 -3.19 2.64 23.87
N GLN A 123 -3.47 2.95 25.13
CA GLN A 123 -3.30 4.29 25.69
C GLN A 123 -1.85 4.75 25.64
N LEU A 124 -0.92 3.81 25.53
CA LEU A 124 0.49 4.10 25.30
C LEU A 124 0.71 4.98 24.07
N LEU A 125 -0.11 4.85 23.03
CA LEU A 125 0.00 5.68 21.82
C LEU A 125 -0.26 7.16 22.10
N THR A 126 -0.97 7.53 23.17
CA THR A 126 -1.22 8.93 23.53
C THR A 126 0.05 9.68 23.93
N GLN A 127 1.12 8.95 24.26
CA GLN A 127 2.42 9.53 24.61
C GLN A 127 3.20 10.01 23.38
N PHE A 128 2.78 9.63 22.17
CA PHE A 128 3.50 9.84 20.93
C PHE A 128 2.72 10.76 19.98
N LYS A 129 3.42 11.26 18.98
CA LYS A 129 2.79 11.92 17.85
C LYS A 129 2.33 10.86 16.84
N VAL A 130 1.05 10.55 16.84
CA VAL A 130 0.48 9.49 15.98
C VAL A 130 0.03 10.04 14.65
N TYR A 131 0.43 9.36 13.58
CA TYR A 131 -0.04 9.59 12.22
C TYR A 131 -0.84 8.39 11.71
N THR A 132 -1.77 8.67 10.82
CA THR A 132 -2.48 7.66 10.04
C THR A 132 -2.42 8.00 8.56
N ILE A 133 -2.51 6.98 7.71
CA ILE A 133 -2.50 7.15 6.25
C ILE A 133 -3.89 6.95 5.62
N ARG A 134 -4.92 6.80 6.47
CA ARG A 134 -6.33 6.70 6.10
C ARG A 134 -7.19 7.44 7.13
N GLU A 135 -8.17 8.18 6.65
CA GLU A 135 -9.10 8.89 7.53
C GLU A 135 -9.94 7.94 8.38
N THR A 136 -10.29 6.77 7.83
CA THR A 136 -11.02 5.73 8.58
C THR A 136 -10.23 5.20 9.75
N VAL A 137 -8.92 5.06 9.62
CA VAL A 137 -8.03 4.67 10.73
C VAL A 137 -7.95 5.77 11.77
N GLN A 138 -7.83 7.02 11.35
CA GLN A 138 -7.85 8.18 12.25
C GLN A 138 -9.14 8.20 13.09
N LYS A 139 -10.28 8.09 12.42
CA LYS A 139 -11.59 8.05 13.09
C LYS A 139 -11.69 6.85 14.04
N TYR A 140 -11.24 5.68 13.61
CA TYR A 140 -11.26 4.47 14.42
C TYR A 140 -10.46 4.62 15.72
N LEU A 141 -9.24 5.20 15.66
CA LEU A 141 -8.40 5.45 16.83
C LEU A 141 -9.06 6.45 17.79
N LEU A 142 -9.68 7.49 17.27
CA LEU A 142 -10.37 8.48 18.08
C LEU A 142 -11.63 7.90 18.75
N ASP A 143 -12.51 7.27 17.97
CA ASP A 143 -13.82 6.80 18.44
C ASP A 143 -13.71 5.65 19.46
N ASN A 144 -12.73 4.75 19.27
CA ASN A 144 -12.62 3.54 20.10
C ASN A 144 -11.61 3.64 21.24
N PHE A 145 -10.61 4.50 21.10
CA PHE A 145 -9.49 4.56 22.05
C PHE A 145 -9.16 5.98 22.54
N GLN A 146 -9.86 7.01 22.06
CA GLN A 146 -9.60 8.42 22.33
C GLN A 146 -8.13 8.82 22.01
N ILE A 147 -7.52 8.18 21.00
CA ILE A 147 -6.17 8.46 20.57
C ILE A 147 -6.22 9.54 19.48
N PRO A 148 -5.73 10.76 19.76
CA PRO A 148 -5.62 11.79 18.74
C PRO A 148 -4.54 11.40 17.73
N SER A 149 -4.84 11.58 16.45
CA SER A 149 -3.89 11.30 15.38
C SER A 149 -4.03 12.29 14.23
N THR A 150 -2.99 12.42 13.43
CA THR A 150 -2.97 13.30 12.25
C THR A 150 -3.01 12.44 10.99
N PHE A 151 -4.04 12.62 10.17
CA PHE A 151 -4.10 12.01 8.86
C PHE A 151 -3.10 12.67 7.92
N LYS A 152 -2.33 11.87 7.19
CA LYS A 152 -1.51 12.27 6.04
C LYS A 152 -1.63 11.24 4.93
N VAL A 153 -1.72 11.69 3.69
CA VAL A 153 -1.74 10.79 2.54
C VAL A 153 -0.42 10.02 2.39
N HIS A 154 -0.48 8.87 1.74
CA HIS A 154 0.70 8.06 1.45
C HIS A 154 1.76 8.89 0.71
N PRO A 155 3.03 8.86 1.12
CA PRO A 155 4.11 9.47 0.32
C PRO A 155 4.31 8.66 -0.95
N PHE A 156 4.48 9.34 -2.08
CA PHE A 156 4.80 8.69 -3.34
C PHE A 156 6.11 9.22 -3.91
N TYR A 157 7.05 8.32 -4.16
CA TYR A 157 8.31 8.60 -4.83
C TYR A 157 8.14 8.38 -6.33
N GLN A 158 8.48 9.39 -7.11
CA GLN A 158 8.45 9.33 -8.57
C GLN A 158 9.74 8.68 -9.09
N TYR A 159 9.61 7.81 -10.07
CA TYR A 159 10.71 7.13 -10.75
C TYR A 159 10.51 7.21 -12.27
N GLU A 160 11.52 6.86 -13.03
CA GLU A 160 11.41 6.89 -14.48
C GLU A 160 10.33 5.93 -14.98
N CYS A 161 9.45 6.45 -15.81
CA CYS A 161 8.34 5.73 -16.41
C CYS A 161 8.39 5.94 -17.93
N ASN A 162 8.63 4.86 -18.66
CA ASN A 162 8.66 4.87 -20.12
C ASN A 162 7.56 3.92 -20.60
N LYS A 163 6.37 4.45 -20.87
CA LYS A 163 5.27 3.65 -21.41
C LYS A 163 5.29 3.75 -22.93
N GLU A 164 5.61 2.65 -23.59
CA GLU A 164 5.71 2.61 -25.04
C GLU A 164 4.47 1.98 -25.72
N SER A 165 3.90 0.94 -25.10
CA SER A 165 2.73 0.23 -25.64
C SER A 165 2.01 -0.56 -24.57
N TYR A 166 0.83 -1.08 -24.90
CA TYR A 166 0.10 -2.02 -24.05
C TYR A 166 0.28 -3.45 -24.58
N GLU A 167 1.16 -4.23 -24.00
CA GLU A 167 1.32 -5.64 -24.33
C GLU A 167 0.32 -6.53 -23.58
N CYS A 168 -0.12 -6.10 -22.39
CA CYS A 168 -1.07 -6.80 -21.56
C CYS A 168 -2.34 -5.96 -21.38
N GLN A 169 -3.50 -6.56 -21.65
CA GLN A 169 -4.78 -5.86 -21.49
C GLN A 169 -5.06 -5.55 -20.03
N ALA A 170 -4.94 -6.56 -19.15
CA ALA A 170 -5.32 -6.39 -17.76
C ALA A 170 -4.53 -7.29 -16.81
N VAL A 171 -4.23 -6.73 -15.63
CA VAL A 171 -3.62 -7.47 -14.52
C VAL A 171 -4.35 -7.20 -13.21
N THR A 172 -4.30 -8.13 -12.28
CA THR A 172 -4.56 -7.90 -10.86
C THR A 172 -3.30 -8.18 -10.06
N ILE A 173 -2.97 -7.28 -9.15
CA ILE A 173 -1.78 -7.34 -8.30
C ILE A 173 -2.22 -7.19 -6.85
N SER A 174 -2.50 -8.31 -6.19
CA SER A 174 -2.95 -8.32 -4.80
C SER A 174 -2.70 -9.67 -4.15
N ARG A 175 -2.87 -9.76 -2.82
CA ARG A 175 -3.03 -11.08 -2.19
C ARG A 175 -4.23 -11.78 -2.81
N ILE A 176 -4.15 -13.09 -2.99
CA ILE A 176 -5.26 -13.90 -3.44
C ILE A 176 -5.94 -14.45 -2.20
N ASP A 177 -6.98 -13.76 -1.74
CA ASP A 177 -7.62 -13.99 -0.45
C ASP A 177 -9.12 -13.64 -0.51
N PHE A 178 -9.89 -13.99 0.53
CA PHE A 178 -11.34 -13.84 0.60
C PHE A 178 -11.85 -12.42 0.39
N ASP A 179 -11.07 -11.41 0.78
CA ASP A 179 -11.42 -9.99 0.63
C ASP A 179 -11.11 -9.42 -0.76
N LYS A 180 -10.52 -10.22 -1.65
CA LYS A 180 -10.04 -9.77 -2.97
C LYS A 180 -10.93 -10.21 -4.13
N ASN A 181 -11.90 -11.06 -3.89
CA ASN A 181 -12.87 -11.55 -4.89
C ASN A 181 -12.21 -11.98 -6.21
N THR A 182 -11.12 -12.74 -6.13
CA THR A 182 -10.41 -13.27 -7.30
C THR A 182 -11.30 -14.21 -8.12
N ASP A 183 -12.28 -14.85 -7.49
CA ASP A 183 -13.28 -15.68 -8.17
C ASP A 183 -14.14 -14.89 -9.16
N LEU A 184 -14.49 -13.61 -8.85
CA LEU A 184 -15.17 -12.72 -9.78
C LEU A 184 -14.32 -12.49 -11.03
N ILE A 185 -13.03 -12.24 -10.87
CA ILE A 185 -12.08 -12.03 -11.97
C ILE A 185 -11.97 -13.28 -12.84
N LEU A 186 -11.88 -14.47 -12.23
CA LEU A 186 -11.76 -15.72 -12.96
C LEU A 186 -13.03 -16.05 -13.75
N ARG A 187 -14.21 -15.80 -13.16
CA ARG A 187 -15.49 -15.94 -13.87
C ARG A 187 -15.59 -14.99 -15.06
N ALA A 188 -15.12 -13.74 -14.90
CA ALA A 188 -15.04 -12.80 -16.01
C ALA A 188 -14.11 -13.32 -17.13
N ASN A 189 -12.95 -13.88 -16.77
CA ASN A 189 -12.04 -14.48 -17.74
C ASN A 189 -12.66 -15.62 -18.55
N GLN A 190 -13.56 -16.40 -17.94
CA GLN A 190 -14.29 -17.46 -18.66
C GLN A 190 -15.29 -16.90 -19.69
N LEU A 191 -15.82 -15.69 -19.47
CA LEU A 191 -16.74 -15.02 -20.39
C LEU A 191 -16.02 -14.30 -21.53
N ILE A 192 -14.73 -13.94 -21.34
CA ILE A 192 -13.92 -13.22 -22.35
C ILE A 192 -13.48 -14.19 -23.44
N LYS A 193 -13.95 -13.96 -24.68
CA LYS A 193 -13.62 -14.79 -25.84
C LYS A 193 -12.17 -14.65 -26.27
N ASP A 194 -11.65 -13.42 -26.34
CA ASP A 194 -10.27 -13.16 -26.74
C ASP A 194 -9.31 -13.38 -25.55
N PRO A 195 -8.43 -14.40 -25.62
CA PRO A 195 -7.48 -14.67 -24.53
C PRO A 195 -6.57 -13.51 -24.20
N LYS A 196 -6.27 -12.61 -25.14
CA LYS A 196 -5.41 -11.44 -24.95
C LYS A 196 -6.07 -10.38 -24.06
N LYS A 197 -7.40 -10.41 -23.94
CA LYS A 197 -8.17 -9.47 -23.11
C LYS A 197 -8.42 -9.97 -21.69
N ARG A 198 -7.95 -11.16 -21.33
CA ARG A 198 -8.13 -11.76 -20.01
C ARG A 198 -7.19 -11.16 -18.99
N VAL A 199 -7.60 -11.18 -17.73
CA VAL A 199 -6.83 -10.66 -16.60
C VAL A 199 -5.77 -11.67 -16.17
N HIS A 200 -4.51 -11.25 -16.14
CA HIS A 200 -3.43 -12.00 -15.51
C HIS A 200 -3.39 -11.72 -14.00
N ILE A 201 -3.21 -12.76 -13.21
CA ILE A 201 -3.30 -12.71 -11.75
C ILE A 201 -1.91 -12.84 -11.14
N PHE A 202 -1.52 -11.83 -10.35
CA PHE A 202 -0.26 -11.81 -9.61
C PHE A 202 -0.52 -11.65 -8.11
N GLY A 203 0.19 -12.41 -7.29
CA GLY A 203 0.12 -12.27 -5.84
C GLY A 203 0.28 -13.58 -5.09
N ALA A 204 0.52 -13.46 -3.79
CA ALA A 204 0.61 -14.61 -2.89
C ALA A 204 -0.77 -15.23 -2.65
N GLU A 205 -0.87 -16.53 -2.80
CA GLU A 205 -2.09 -17.29 -2.63
C GLU A 205 -2.38 -17.61 -1.16
N ASN A 206 -3.61 -17.45 -0.75
CA ASN A 206 -4.17 -18.18 0.39
C ASN A 206 -4.66 -19.54 -0.10
N ARG A 207 -3.96 -20.60 0.26
CA ARG A 207 -4.26 -21.96 -0.19
C ARG A 207 -5.68 -22.42 0.15
N ILE A 208 -6.21 -22.00 1.30
CA ILE A 208 -7.57 -22.32 1.72
C ILE A 208 -8.56 -21.66 0.77
N TYR A 209 -8.38 -20.39 0.45
CA TYR A 209 -9.23 -19.67 -0.50
C TYR A 209 -9.15 -20.27 -1.90
N VAL A 210 -7.95 -20.53 -2.40
CA VAL A 210 -7.75 -21.16 -3.71
C VAL A 210 -8.46 -22.51 -3.78
N HIS A 211 -8.28 -23.37 -2.78
CA HIS A 211 -8.91 -24.68 -2.73
C HIS A 211 -10.45 -24.59 -2.72
N HIS A 212 -11.02 -23.77 -1.86
CA HIS A 212 -12.46 -23.73 -1.64
C HIS A 212 -13.26 -22.86 -2.62
N LYS A 213 -12.65 -21.83 -3.18
CA LYS A 213 -13.32 -20.84 -4.03
C LYS A 213 -12.87 -20.81 -5.47
N LEU A 214 -11.62 -21.18 -5.74
CA LEU A 214 -11.02 -21.05 -7.07
C LEU A 214 -10.75 -22.41 -7.75
N GLY A 215 -10.95 -23.53 -7.06
CA GLY A 215 -10.58 -24.86 -7.57
C GLY A 215 -11.22 -25.24 -8.91
N GLU A 216 -12.45 -24.80 -9.16
CA GLU A 216 -13.19 -25.05 -10.39
C GLU A 216 -13.05 -23.94 -11.45
N LEU A 217 -12.27 -22.88 -11.17
CA LEU A 217 -12.21 -21.68 -11.98
C LEU A 217 -10.91 -21.54 -12.80
N ASP A 218 -10.18 -22.64 -12.99
CA ASP A 218 -8.96 -22.68 -13.80
C ASP A 218 -7.87 -21.66 -13.35
N PHE A 219 -7.78 -21.43 -12.02
CA PHE A 219 -6.95 -20.42 -11.41
C PHE A 219 -5.49 -20.45 -11.90
N TYR A 220 -4.87 -21.63 -11.95
CA TYR A 220 -3.44 -21.75 -12.26
C TYR A 220 -3.08 -21.37 -13.70
N ASN A 221 -4.03 -21.38 -14.64
CA ASN A 221 -3.78 -20.89 -16.00
C ASN A 221 -3.62 -19.37 -16.07
N TYR A 222 -4.27 -18.65 -15.14
CA TYR A 222 -4.23 -17.19 -15.08
C TYR A 222 -3.24 -16.64 -14.05
N TRP A 223 -2.86 -17.46 -13.07
CA TRP A 223 -1.92 -17.08 -12.03
C TRP A 223 -0.49 -17.09 -12.56
N LYS A 224 0.18 -15.95 -12.49
CA LYS A 224 1.55 -15.74 -12.98
C LYS A 224 2.59 -15.77 -11.86
N GLY A 225 2.16 -16.10 -10.64
CA GLY A 225 3.03 -16.21 -9.48
C GLY A 225 2.87 -15.09 -8.46
N LYS A 226 3.63 -15.19 -7.39
CA LYS A 226 3.67 -14.20 -6.32
C LYS A 226 4.81 -13.23 -6.53
N PHE A 227 4.58 -11.99 -6.13
CA PHE A 227 5.67 -11.04 -6.00
C PHE A 227 6.46 -11.35 -4.73
N ASP A 228 7.76 -11.51 -4.89
CA ASP A 228 8.69 -11.57 -3.75
C ASP A 228 9.08 -10.17 -3.29
N LYS A 229 8.71 -9.15 -4.04
CA LYS A 229 9.11 -7.76 -3.89
C LYS A 229 7.87 -6.88 -3.87
N SER A 230 7.81 -5.92 -2.95
CA SER A 230 6.65 -5.04 -2.75
C SER A 230 6.97 -3.59 -3.05
N TYR A 231 7.92 -3.36 -3.94
CA TYR A 231 8.30 -2.01 -4.31
C TYR A 231 8.30 -1.81 -5.81
N PRO A 232 7.76 -0.67 -6.31
CA PRO A 232 7.55 -0.43 -7.73
C PRO A 232 8.83 -0.35 -8.57
N LEU A 233 9.98 -0.12 -7.95
CA LEU A 233 11.27 -0.11 -8.64
C LEU A 233 11.88 -1.50 -8.83
N THR A 234 11.23 -2.55 -8.34
CA THR A 234 11.62 -3.89 -8.76
C THR A 234 11.21 -4.07 -10.22
N HIS A 235 12.08 -4.59 -11.02
CA HIS A 235 11.83 -4.76 -12.44
C HIS A 235 10.48 -5.42 -12.74
N GLU A 236 10.10 -6.40 -11.95
CA GLU A 236 8.84 -7.14 -12.15
C GLU A 236 7.58 -6.27 -12.08
N ASN A 237 7.38 -5.46 -11.02
CA ASN A 237 6.17 -4.61 -10.93
C ASN A 237 6.18 -3.48 -11.95
N LYS A 238 7.32 -2.83 -12.12
CA LYS A 238 7.48 -1.75 -13.08
C LYS A 238 7.16 -2.27 -14.48
N ASP A 239 7.78 -3.38 -14.88
CA ASP A 239 7.67 -3.93 -16.21
C ASP A 239 6.24 -4.40 -16.51
N ILE A 240 5.58 -5.04 -15.53
CA ILE A 240 4.18 -5.47 -15.68
C ILE A 240 3.26 -4.26 -15.86
N LEU A 241 3.33 -3.26 -14.98
CA LEU A 241 2.44 -2.10 -15.02
C LEU A 241 2.73 -1.20 -16.24
N GLN A 242 3.99 -1.08 -16.62
CA GLN A 242 4.41 -0.29 -17.78
C GLN A 242 3.74 -0.77 -19.07
N ASN A 243 3.54 -2.07 -19.22
CA ASN A 243 2.96 -2.68 -20.42
C ASN A 243 1.46 -3.01 -20.28
N THR A 244 0.83 -2.60 -19.17
CA THR A 244 -0.55 -2.94 -18.85
C THR A 244 -1.51 -1.79 -19.10
N LYS A 245 -2.67 -2.09 -19.71
CA LYS A 245 -3.76 -1.13 -19.93
C LYS A 245 -4.64 -0.94 -18.70
N TYR A 246 -5.09 -2.04 -18.10
CA TYR A 246 -5.99 -2.03 -16.94
C TYR A 246 -5.39 -2.74 -15.73
N VAL A 247 -5.55 -2.14 -14.56
CA VAL A 247 -5.32 -2.82 -13.28
C VAL A 247 -6.67 -3.06 -12.62
N VAL A 248 -6.98 -4.33 -12.39
CA VAL A 248 -8.25 -4.79 -11.84
C VAL A 248 -8.08 -5.09 -10.36
N ASP A 249 -8.85 -4.44 -9.50
CA ASP A 249 -8.93 -4.77 -8.08
C ASP A 249 -10.39 -4.88 -7.64
N MET A 250 -10.83 -6.10 -7.36
CA MET A 250 -12.20 -6.41 -6.94
C MET A 250 -12.34 -6.50 -5.41
N SER A 251 -11.44 -5.88 -4.68
CA SER A 251 -11.47 -5.89 -3.22
C SER A 251 -12.74 -5.26 -2.65
N ILE A 252 -13.29 -5.91 -1.63
CA ILE A 252 -14.35 -5.35 -0.78
C ILE A 252 -13.86 -5.39 0.66
N ILE A 253 -13.14 -4.35 1.07
CA ILE A 253 -12.68 -4.21 2.46
C ILE A 253 -13.63 -3.28 3.16
N LYS A 254 -14.49 -3.83 4.00
CA LYS A 254 -15.47 -3.07 4.76
C LYS A 254 -14.78 -2.06 5.69
N ASN A 255 -15.32 -0.85 5.72
CA ASN A 255 -14.85 0.25 6.57
C ASN A 255 -13.43 0.75 6.26
N ASP A 256 -12.92 0.49 5.06
CA ASP A 256 -11.62 1.02 4.62
C ASP A 256 -11.73 2.41 3.96
N GLY A 257 -12.96 2.93 3.82
CA GLY A 257 -13.24 4.28 3.34
C GLY A 257 -13.06 4.50 1.86
N GLY A 258 -12.88 3.43 1.06
CA GLY A 258 -12.65 3.55 -0.40
C GLY A 258 -11.39 4.34 -0.76
N GLY A 259 -10.41 4.34 0.15
CA GLY A 259 -9.16 5.06 0.01
C GLY A 259 -8.18 4.42 -0.99
N THR A 260 -7.02 5.04 -1.15
CA THR A 260 -6.00 4.53 -2.06
C THR A 260 -5.15 3.43 -1.43
N GLN A 261 -4.58 2.61 -2.30
CA GLN A 261 -3.53 1.63 -1.98
C GLN A 261 -2.30 1.94 -2.85
N TYR A 262 -1.13 1.48 -2.46
CA TYR A 262 0.07 1.69 -3.27
C TYR A 262 -0.05 1.11 -4.68
N THR A 263 -0.65 -0.07 -4.83
CA THR A 263 -0.90 -0.67 -6.14
C THR A 263 -1.71 0.26 -7.05
N PHE A 264 -2.67 1.03 -6.48
CA PHE A 264 -3.45 2.01 -7.25
C PHE A 264 -2.58 3.19 -7.67
N LEU A 265 -1.77 3.73 -6.75
CA LEU A 265 -0.87 4.85 -7.05
C LEU A 265 0.17 4.46 -8.11
N GLU A 266 0.74 3.26 -7.99
CA GLU A 266 1.69 2.70 -8.95
C GLU A 266 1.06 2.51 -10.33
N ALA A 267 -0.14 1.95 -10.38
CA ALA A 267 -0.90 1.77 -11.62
C ALA A 267 -1.22 3.11 -12.30
N ILE A 268 -1.74 4.07 -11.55
CA ILE A 268 -2.05 5.42 -12.06
C ILE A 268 -0.77 6.11 -12.56
N TYR A 269 0.32 5.99 -11.81
CA TYR A 269 1.61 6.59 -12.19
C TYR A 269 2.14 6.02 -13.50
N GLN A 270 1.97 4.72 -13.72
CA GLN A 270 2.31 4.03 -14.96
C GLN A 270 1.28 4.24 -16.09
N GLY A 271 0.26 5.07 -15.88
CA GLY A 271 -0.78 5.35 -16.87
C GLY A 271 -1.71 4.17 -17.15
N CYS A 272 -1.91 3.29 -16.17
CA CYS A 272 -2.94 2.28 -16.22
C CYS A 272 -4.30 2.87 -15.77
N VAL A 273 -5.39 2.34 -16.30
CA VAL A 273 -6.74 2.63 -15.79
C VAL A 273 -7.12 1.59 -14.75
N LEU A 274 -7.61 2.04 -13.60
CA LEU A 274 -8.13 1.17 -12.56
C LEU A 274 -9.54 0.69 -12.91
N ILE A 275 -9.80 -0.61 -12.72
CA ILE A 275 -11.15 -1.18 -12.67
C ILE A 275 -11.35 -1.69 -11.23
N LEU A 276 -12.24 -1.02 -10.49
CA LEU A 276 -12.45 -1.26 -9.07
C LEU A 276 -13.82 -1.89 -8.82
N HIS A 277 -13.97 -2.58 -7.69
CA HIS A 277 -15.29 -3.01 -7.26
C HIS A 277 -16.15 -1.81 -6.87
N ARG A 278 -17.41 -1.76 -7.33
CA ARG A 278 -18.29 -0.60 -7.10
C ARG A 278 -18.55 -0.34 -5.62
N GLU A 279 -18.62 -1.39 -4.80
CA GLU A 279 -18.74 -1.23 -3.35
C GLU A 279 -17.51 -0.58 -2.69
N TRP A 280 -16.31 -0.75 -3.26
CA TRP A 280 -15.13 -0.01 -2.83
C TRP A 280 -15.26 1.47 -3.09
N ILE A 281 -15.71 1.84 -4.28
CA ILE A 281 -15.87 3.24 -4.70
C ILE A 281 -16.92 3.95 -3.83
N LYS A 282 -18.02 3.29 -3.49
CA LYS A 282 -19.09 3.85 -2.64
C LYS A 282 -18.63 4.21 -1.22
N GLN A 283 -17.53 3.65 -0.73
CA GLN A 283 -17.01 3.93 0.60
C GLN A 283 -16.28 5.26 0.72
N GLY A 284 -15.94 5.92 -0.39
CA GLY A 284 -15.16 7.16 -0.40
C GLY A 284 -15.49 8.06 -1.57
N THR A 285 -14.77 9.17 -1.67
CA THR A 285 -14.98 10.19 -2.70
C THR A 285 -13.84 10.30 -3.69
N LEU A 286 -12.75 9.57 -3.48
CA LEU A 286 -11.52 9.68 -4.27
C LEU A 286 -11.70 9.14 -5.69
N PHE A 287 -12.27 7.93 -5.80
CA PHE A 287 -12.52 7.28 -7.08
C PHE A 287 -13.95 7.55 -7.55
N LYS A 288 -14.07 7.94 -8.81
CA LYS A 288 -15.36 8.28 -9.46
C LYS A 288 -15.47 7.50 -10.76
N GLU A 289 -16.44 6.59 -10.81
CA GLU A 289 -16.72 5.77 -11.98
C GLU A 289 -16.93 6.63 -13.22
N GLY A 290 -16.28 6.27 -14.32
CA GLY A 290 -16.36 6.99 -15.61
C GLY A 290 -15.56 8.29 -15.67
N ILE A 291 -14.95 8.73 -14.55
CA ILE A 291 -14.13 9.95 -14.50
C ILE A 291 -12.65 9.59 -14.35
N ASN A 292 -12.27 8.90 -13.28
CA ASN A 292 -10.88 8.54 -12.99
C ASN A 292 -10.64 7.05 -12.73
N CYS A 293 -11.68 6.25 -12.83
CA CYS A 293 -11.64 4.79 -12.80
C CYS A 293 -12.85 4.21 -13.53
N LEU A 294 -12.83 2.91 -13.77
CA LEU A 294 -13.99 2.11 -14.16
C LEU A 294 -14.44 1.28 -12.96
N ALA A 295 -15.68 0.80 -12.97
CA ALA A 295 -16.22 -0.04 -11.92
C ALA A 295 -16.96 -1.25 -12.47
N ALA A 296 -16.89 -2.36 -11.73
CA ALA A 296 -17.70 -3.55 -11.95
C ALA A 296 -18.03 -4.18 -10.60
N ASP A 297 -19.16 -4.90 -10.53
CA ASP A 297 -19.54 -5.71 -9.37
C ASP A 297 -20.02 -7.12 -9.76
N SER A 298 -19.97 -7.42 -11.05
CA SER A 298 -20.24 -8.77 -11.57
C SER A 298 -19.21 -9.21 -12.61
N PRO A 299 -19.06 -10.54 -12.81
CA PRO A 299 -18.21 -11.08 -13.87
C PRO A 299 -18.59 -10.60 -15.27
N GLU A 300 -19.87 -10.44 -15.56
CA GLU A 300 -20.41 -10.00 -16.85
C GLU A 300 -20.02 -8.56 -17.15
N GLU A 301 -20.17 -7.67 -16.16
CA GLU A 301 -19.73 -6.26 -16.29
C GLU A 301 -18.22 -6.17 -16.51
N LEU A 302 -17.43 -6.89 -15.69
CA LEU A 302 -15.97 -6.89 -15.83
C LEU A 302 -15.56 -7.43 -17.21
N ALA A 303 -16.14 -8.52 -17.67
CA ALA A 303 -15.86 -9.09 -18.98
C ALA A 303 -16.22 -8.11 -20.11
N LYS A 304 -17.34 -7.40 -19.99
CA LYS A 304 -17.75 -6.36 -20.94
C LYS A 304 -16.75 -5.23 -20.97
N LEU A 305 -16.36 -4.68 -19.80
CA LEU A 305 -15.39 -3.59 -19.70
C LEU A 305 -14.04 -3.92 -20.37
N LEU A 306 -13.59 -5.19 -20.21
CA LEU A 306 -12.32 -5.66 -20.76
C LEU A 306 -12.42 -6.01 -22.26
N SER A 307 -13.60 -6.35 -22.74
CA SER A 307 -13.83 -6.70 -24.15
C SER A 307 -14.06 -5.49 -25.03
N ASP A 308 -14.64 -4.41 -24.48
CA ASP A 308 -14.96 -3.21 -25.21
C ASP A 308 -13.68 -2.41 -25.56
N GLU A 309 -13.61 -1.97 -26.81
CA GLU A 309 -12.60 -1.00 -27.21
C GLU A 309 -13.09 0.39 -26.85
N ARG A 310 -12.28 1.10 -26.07
CA ARG A 310 -12.61 2.47 -25.67
C ARG A 310 -11.36 3.33 -25.61
N ASP A 311 -11.51 4.61 -25.85
CA ASP A 311 -10.51 5.60 -25.52
C ASP A 311 -10.43 5.77 -23.99
N ILE A 312 -9.25 5.60 -23.43
CA ILE A 312 -8.96 5.70 -22.00
C ILE A 312 -8.16 6.94 -21.64
N THR A 313 -7.85 7.79 -22.59
CA THR A 313 -6.98 8.97 -22.41
C THR A 313 -7.49 9.91 -21.32
N SER A 314 -8.79 10.19 -21.34
CA SER A 314 -9.43 11.03 -20.32
C SER A 314 -9.35 10.40 -18.92
N LEU A 315 -9.61 9.09 -18.81
CA LEU A 315 -9.53 8.36 -17.54
C LEU A 315 -8.12 8.41 -16.95
N ILE A 316 -7.09 8.21 -17.78
CA ILE A 316 -5.68 8.30 -17.37
C ILE A 316 -5.38 9.71 -16.86
N HIS A 317 -5.72 10.74 -17.64
CA HIS A 317 -5.45 12.12 -17.25
C HIS A 317 -6.12 12.49 -15.92
N GLU A 318 -7.40 12.13 -15.73
CA GLU A 318 -8.12 12.44 -14.49
C GLU A 318 -7.62 11.61 -13.30
N SER A 319 -7.24 10.35 -13.51
CA SER A 319 -6.65 9.53 -12.45
C SER A 319 -5.28 10.04 -12.00
N GLN A 320 -4.45 10.51 -12.93
CA GLN A 320 -3.12 11.05 -12.60
C GLN A 320 -3.17 12.30 -11.70
N LYS A 321 -4.26 13.06 -11.72
CA LYS A 321 -4.47 14.17 -10.78
C LYS A 321 -4.51 13.71 -9.32
N LEU A 322 -4.92 12.46 -9.08
CA LEU A 322 -4.95 11.88 -7.74
C LEU A 322 -3.56 11.69 -7.13
N LEU A 323 -2.51 11.65 -7.95
CA LEU A 323 -1.12 11.51 -7.46
C LEU A 323 -0.58 12.78 -6.80
N LYS A 324 -1.10 13.95 -7.17
CA LYS A 324 -0.55 15.24 -6.74
C LYS A 324 -0.41 15.37 -5.22
N PRO A 325 -1.42 15.07 -4.39
CA PRO A 325 -1.28 15.12 -2.94
C PRO A 325 -0.19 14.19 -2.41
N HIS A 326 -0.07 13.00 -2.99
CA HIS A 326 0.91 11.97 -2.58
C HIS A 326 2.35 12.35 -2.95
N ILE A 327 2.52 13.03 -4.09
CA ILE A 327 3.83 13.54 -4.54
C ILE A 327 4.24 14.75 -3.70
N GLN A 328 3.30 15.61 -3.32
CA GLN A 328 3.60 16.87 -2.63
C GLN A 328 3.64 16.76 -1.10
N VAL A 329 3.12 15.68 -0.52
CA VAL A 329 3.09 15.51 0.93
C VAL A 329 4.50 15.56 1.53
N LYS A 330 4.62 16.29 2.63
CA LYS A 330 5.81 16.33 3.49
C LYS A 330 5.56 15.47 4.73
N TRP A 331 6.51 14.65 5.04
CA TRP A 331 6.48 13.77 6.22
C TRP A 331 7.56 14.14 7.21
#